data_fe0bf61c433d00ecfe9f172686397cde
#
_entry.id   fe0bf61c433d00ecfe9f172686397cde
#
_cell.length_a   1.000
_cell.length_b   1.000
_cell.length_c   1.000
_cell.angle_alpha   90.00
_cell.angle_beta   90.00
_cell.angle_gamma   90.00
#
_symmetry.space_group_name_H-M   'P 1'
#
loop_
_entity.id
_entity.type
_entity.pdbx_description
1 polymer ?
#
loop_
_entity_poly.entity_id
_entity_poly.type
_entity_poly.pdbx_seq_one_letter_code
_entity_poly.pdbx_strand_id
1 'polypeptide(L)'
;VIRRYEHAAPGDLIHVDIKKLGNIPDGGGHQVLGRAAGRKNRSGVGYAYLHNAVDDHSRLAYTEILADETKETAPAFWTRAHKFFTDAGITVHRVLTDNGACYRSHPWRDVLAEAGITHKRTRPYRPQTNGKVERYNRTMLEEWAYARPYTSEQERRAAFPAWLYTYNHHRGHTALNGSPPASRVPNLMGW
;
A
#
# COMPACT_ATOMS: atom_id res chain seq x y z
N VAL A 1 -25.26 9.58 9.19
CA VAL A 1 -24.58 10.11 8.00
C VAL A 1 -23.09 9.83 8.15
N ILE A 2 -22.53 8.96 7.32
CA ILE A 2 -21.07 8.69 7.30
C ILE A 2 -20.40 9.94 6.71
N ARG A 3 -19.77 10.75 7.53
CA ARG A 3 -18.92 11.86 7.05
C ARG A 3 -17.66 11.25 6.42
N ARG A 4 -17.57 11.30 5.11
CA ARG A 4 -16.32 11.03 4.38
C ARG A 4 -15.38 12.19 4.64
N TYR A 5 -14.35 11.96 5.43
CA TYR A 5 -13.28 12.93 5.63
C TYR A 5 -12.26 12.78 4.49
N GLU A 6 -11.93 13.88 3.84
CA GLU A 6 -10.90 13.97 2.81
C GLU A 6 -10.13 15.29 3.03
N HIS A 7 -8.81 15.22 2.97
CA HIS A 7 -7.97 16.41 3.02
C HIS A 7 -8.08 17.22 1.73
N ALA A 8 -7.79 18.53 1.81
CA ALA A 8 -8.07 19.47 0.74
C ALA A 8 -7.13 19.33 -0.46
N ALA A 9 -5.88 18.92 -0.23
CA ALA A 9 -4.86 18.82 -1.26
C ALA A 9 -4.04 17.53 -1.18
N PRO A 10 -3.44 17.08 -2.33
CA PRO A 10 -2.47 15.99 -2.32
C PRO A 10 -1.29 16.30 -1.39
N GLY A 11 -0.87 15.30 -0.61
CA GLY A 11 0.23 15.43 0.35
C GLY A 11 -0.15 15.96 1.73
N ASP A 12 -1.35 16.49 1.91
CA ASP A 12 -1.84 16.88 3.24
C ASP A 12 -1.80 15.73 4.25
N LEU A 13 -2.04 14.51 3.79
CA LEU A 13 -1.91 13.29 4.57
C LEU A 13 -1.63 12.08 3.67
N ILE A 14 -0.56 11.35 3.98
CA ILE A 14 -0.29 10.03 3.39
C ILE A 14 -0.60 8.96 4.42
N HIS A 15 -1.46 8.01 4.05
CA HIS A 15 -1.74 6.81 4.85
C HIS A 15 -0.69 5.76 4.56
N VAL A 16 -0.05 5.21 5.59
CA VAL A 16 0.97 4.17 5.46
C VAL A 16 0.56 2.95 6.28
N ASP A 17 0.71 1.78 5.68
CA ASP A 17 0.35 0.49 6.30
C ASP A 17 1.17 -0.66 5.70
N ILE A 18 1.30 -1.75 6.43
CA ILE A 18 1.96 -2.97 5.97
C ILE A 18 0.96 -4.12 5.95
N LYS A 19 0.73 -4.67 4.75
CA LYS A 19 -0.13 -5.84 4.57
C LYS A 19 0.71 -7.11 4.44
N LYS A 20 0.62 -7.99 5.42
CA LYS A 20 1.24 -9.33 5.38
C LYS A 20 0.44 -10.25 4.47
N LEU A 21 1.12 -10.92 3.53
CA LEU A 21 0.52 -11.79 2.54
C LEU A 21 1.30 -13.10 2.45
N GLY A 22 0.62 -14.24 2.57
CA GLY A 22 1.25 -15.54 2.38
C GLY A 22 1.79 -15.73 0.97
N ASN A 23 3.01 -16.20 0.85
CA ASN A 23 3.61 -16.52 -0.43
C ASN A 23 2.90 -17.71 -1.10
N ILE A 24 2.99 -17.77 -2.42
CA ILE A 24 2.47 -18.88 -3.23
C ILE A 24 3.62 -19.84 -3.49
N PRO A 25 3.47 -21.13 -3.12
CA PRO A 25 4.50 -22.13 -3.42
C PRO A 25 4.61 -22.41 -4.92
N ASP A 26 5.76 -22.89 -5.36
CA ASP A 26 5.95 -23.36 -6.73
C ASP A 26 4.97 -24.49 -7.04
N GLY A 27 4.36 -24.45 -8.21
CA GLY A 27 3.26 -25.33 -8.60
C GLY A 27 1.89 -24.87 -8.09
N GLY A 28 1.82 -23.78 -7.33
CA GLY A 28 0.57 -23.16 -6.86
C GLY A 28 0.11 -23.64 -5.48
N GLY A 29 -0.85 -22.90 -4.94
CA GLY A 29 -1.54 -23.21 -3.69
C GLY A 29 -2.85 -23.99 -3.89
N HIS A 30 -3.76 -23.89 -2.90
CA HIS A 30 -5.02 -24.63 -2.92
C HIS A 30 -5.96 -24.26 -4.09
N GLN A 31 -5.84 -23.07 -4.66
CA GLN A 31 -6.62 -22.65 -5.82
C GLN A 31 -6.21 -23.38 -7.12
N VAL A 32 -4.96 -23.81 -7.22
CA VAL A 32 -4.41 -24.57 -8.35
C VAL A 32 -4.49 -26.07 -8.11
N LEU A 33 -4.05 -26.53 -6.93
CA LEU A 33 -3.84 -27.94 -6.62
C LEU A 33 -5.01 -28.60 -5.87
N GLY A 34 -6.02 -27.82 -5.47
CA GLY A 34 -7.06 -28.26 -4.55
C GLY A 34 -6.60 -28.23 -3.08
N ARG A 35 -7.54 -28.40 -2.14
CA ARG A 35 -7.30 -28.16 -0.69
C ARG A 35 -6.25 -29.09 -0.09
N ALA A 36 -6.27 -30.38 -0.38
CA ALA A 36 -5.36 -31.34 0.24
C ALA A 36 -3.92 -31.18 -0.25
N ALA A 37 -3.70 -31.17 -1.56
CA ALA A 37 -2.38 -31.00 -2.16
C ALA A 37 -1.80 -29.59 -1.91
N GLY A 38 -2.62 -28.55 -2.01
CA GLY A 38 -2.21 -27.18 -1.75
C GLY A 38 -1.83 -26.91 -0.30
N ARG A 39 -2.47 -27.60 0.68
CA ARG A 39 -2.07 -27.54 2.08
C ARG A 39 -0.69 -28.16 2.31
N LYS A 40 -0.44 -29.30 1.70
CA LYS A 40 0.87 -29.99 1.77
C LYS A 40 1.98 -29.16 1.13
N ASN A 41 1.69 -28.53 -0.02
CA ASN A 41 2.66 -27.73 -0.77
C ASN A 41 3.00 -26.38 -0.08
N ARG A 42 2.15 -25.89 0.83
CA ARG A 42 2.33 -24.59 1.51
C ARG A 42 3.34 -24.62 2.67
N SER A 43 3.87 -25.77 3.05
CA SER A 43 4.81 -25.87 4.18
C SER A 43 6.09 -25.08 3.90
N GLY A 44 6.44 -24.13 4.79
CA GLY A 44 7.70 -23.39 4.74
C GLY A 44 7.79 -22.22 3.74
N VAL A 45 6.72 -21.85 3.05
CA VAL A 45 6.77 -20.83 1.96
C VAL A 45 6.89 -19.39 2.48
N GLY A 46 6.57 -19.12 3.73
CA GLY A 46 6.74 -17.80 4.35
C GLY A 46 5.72 -16.75 3.88
N TYR A 47 6.11 -15.49 4.04
CA TYR A 47 5.25 -14.33 3.78
C TYR A 47 5.98 -13.26 2.97
N ALA A 48 5.22 -12.47 2.24
CA ALA A 48 5.60 -11.16 1.71
C ALA A 48 4.97 -10.06 2.55
N TYR A 49 5.64 -8.92 2.62
CA TYR A 49 5.16 -7.74 3.34
C TYR A 49 4.98 -6.61 2.33
N LEU A 50 3.72 -6.24 2.10
CA LEU A 50 3.38 -5.16 1.18
C LEU A 50 3.36 -3.86 1.97
N HIS A 51 4.39 -3.06 1.78
CA HIS A 51 4.49 -1.73 2.36
C HIS A 51 3.76 -0.76 1.44
N ASN A 52 2.73 -0.10 1.95
CA ASN A 52 1.81 0.73 1.18
C ASN A 52 1.83 2.17 1.68
N ALA A 53 1.83 3.12 0.75
CA ALA A 53 1.62 4.53 1.03
C ALA A 53 0.56 5.07 0.06
N VAL A 54 -0.50 5.68 0.59
CA VAL A 54 -1.65 6.15 -0.19
C VAL A 54 -1.99 7.59 0.19
N ASP A 55 -2.01 8.48 -0.78
CA ASP A 55 -2.42 9.86 -0.55
C ASP A 55 -3.91 9.97 -0.24
N ASP A 56 -4.24 10.72 0.81
CA ASP A 56 -5.62 10.88 1.28
C ASP A 56 -6.53 11.57 0.25
N HIS A 57 -6.01 12.57 -0.46
CA HIS A 57 -6.77 13.35 -1.42
C HIS A 57 -6.90 12.67 -2.78
N SER A 58 -5.78 12.34 -3.41
CA SER A 58 -5.76 11.79 -4.76
C SER A 58 -5.98 10.30 -4.84
N ARG A 59 -5.73 9.56 -3.76
CA ARG A 59 -5.67 8.08 -3.71
C ARG A 59 -4.46 7.51 -4.47
N LEU A 60 -3.54 8.36 -4.94
CA LEU A 60 -2.30 7.90 -5.56
C LEU A 60 -1.56 6.98 -4.59
N ALA A 61 -1.14 5.83 -5.08
CA ALA A 61 -0.56 4.78 -4.25
C ALA A 61 0.86 4.43 -4.69
N TYR A 62 1.72 4.19 -3.70
CA TYR A 62 3.03 3.58 -3.87
C TYR A 62 3.11 2.33 -3.00
N THR A 63 3.59 1.22 -3.57
CA THR A 63 3.69 -0.05 -2.86
C THR A 63 4.97 -0.78 -3.23
N GLU A 64 5.60 -1.39 -2.24
CA GLU A 64 6.71 -2.33 -2.42
C GLU A 64 6.40 -3.66 -1.76
N ILE A 65 6.85 -4.75 -2.38
CA ILE A 65 6.77 -6.11 -1.84
C ILE A 65 8.12 -6.45 -1.23
N LEU A 66 8.20 -6.39 0.10
CA LEU A 66 9.45 -6.55 0.86
C LEU A 66 9.47 -7.86 1.65
N ALA A 67 10.62 -8.20 2.21
CA ALA A 67 10.84 -9.45 2.92
C ALA A 67 10.37 -9.42 4.38
N ASP A 68 10.29 -8.23 4.97
CA ASP A 68 9.98 -8.05 6.40
C ASP A 68 9.31 -6.69 6.69
N GLU A 69 9.00 -6.44 7.96
CA GLU A 69 8.43 -5.22 8.51
C GLU A 69 9.30 -4.65 9.65
N THR A 70 10.62 -4.73 9.51
CA THR A 70 11.56 -4.30 10.54
C THR A 70 11.64 -2.78 10.67
N LYS A 71 12.27 -2.33 11.76
CA LYS A 71 12.54 -0.91 12.02
C LYS A 71 13.56 -0.30 11.05
N GLU A 72 14.27 -1.12 10.30
CA GLU A 72 15.20 -0.74 9.23
C GLU A 72 14.49 -0.66 7.89
N THR A 73 13.64 -1.64 7.58
CA THR A 73 12.94 -1.76 6.31
C THR A 73 11.86 -0.70 6.11
N ALA A 74 11.08 -0.41 7.14
CA ALA A 74 9.98 0.56 7.03
C ALA A 74 10.46 1.99 6.74
N PRO A 75 11.51 2.55 7.39
CA PRO A 75 12.05 3.87 7.03
C PRO A 75 12.66 3.89 5.63
N ALA A 76 13.38 2.83 5.23
CA ALA A 76 13.94 2.73 3.88
C ALA A 76 12.84 2.71 2.80
N PHE A 77 11.75 1.99 3.03
CA PHE A 77 10.55 2.08 2.20
C PHE A 77 10.02 3.51 2.12
N TRP A 78 9.86 4.18 3.27
CA TRP A 78 9.33 5.54 3.30
C TRP A 78 10.19 6.52 2.50
N THR A 79 11.51 6.43 2.58
CA THR A 79 12.41 7.28 1.79
C THR A 79 12.10 7.18 0.28
N ARG A 80 11.88 5.98 -0.22
CA ARG A 80 11.53 5.76 -1.64
C ARG A 80 10.10 6.22 -1.96
N ALA A 81 9.15 5.94 -1.07
CA ALA A 81 7.77 6.42 -1.21
C ALA A 81 7.70 7.95 -1.21
N HIS A 82 8.42 8.62 -0.31
CA HIS A 82 8.48 10.07 -0.26
C HIS A 82 9.06 10.65 -1.57
N LYS A 83 10.15 10.05 -2.09
CA LYS A 83 10.68 10.44 -3.39
C LYS A 83 9.64 10.29 -4.50
N PHE A 84 8.89 9.18 -4.54
CA PHE A 84 7.83 8.97 -5.54
C PHE A 84 6.78 10.09 -5.50
N PHE A 85 6.30 10.47 -4.31
CA PHE A 85 5.34 11.57 -4.17
C PHE A 85 5.94 12.92 -4.58
N THR A 86 7.20 13.18 -4.21
CA THR A 86 7.92 14.40 -4.58
C THR A 86 8.10 14.49 -6.11
N ASP A 87 8.49 13.40 -6.77
CA ASP A 87 8.63 13.33 -8.23
C ASP A 87 7.29 13.58 -8.94
N ALA A 88 6.19 13.18 -8.33
CA ALA A 88 4.83 13.48 -8.80
C ALA A 88 4.38 14.93 -8.50
N GLY A 89 5.23 15.75 -7.89
CA GLY A 89 4.91 17.15 -7.53
C GLY A 89 4.08 17.30 -6.26
N ILE A 90 4.03 16.26 -5.41
CA ILE A 90 3.30 16.26 -4.15
C ILE A 90 4.25 16.59 -2.99
N THR A 91 3.99 17.69 -2.28
CA THR A 91 4.67 18.02 -1.03
C THR A 91 3.96 17.32 0.13
N VAL A 92 4.64 16.38 0.79
CA VAL A 92 4.05 15.63 1.90
C VAL A 92 4.19 16.39 3.22
N HIS A 93 3.07 16.67 3.85
CA HIS A 93 3.01 17.39 5.15
C HIS A 93 2.86 16.45 6.34
N ARG A 94 2.09 15.37 6.19
CA ARG A 94 1.76 14.46 7.30
C ARG A 94 1.70 13.02 6.84
N VAL A 95 2.09 12.11 7.73
CA VAL A 95 1.97 10.66 7.56
C VAL A 95 1.13 10.10 8.69
N LEU A 96 0.19 9.24 8.35
CA LEU A 96 -0.63 8.48 9.30
C LEU A 96 -0.29 7.01 9.22
N THR A 97 0.07 6.41 10.35
CA THR A 97 0.30 4.96 10.50
C THR A 97 -0.58 4.38 11.59
N ASP A 98 -0.64 3.07 11.67
CA ASP A 98 -1.07 2.37 12.87
C ASP A 98 0.00 2.47 14.00
N ASN A 99 -0.15 1.65 15.05
CA ASN A 99 0.78 1.58 16.17
C ASN A 99 1.79 0.42 16.04
N GLY A 100 2.06 -0.08 14.83
CA GLY A 100 3.05 -1.12 14.56
C GLY A 100 4.43 -0.79 15.13
N ALA A 101 5.18 -1.82 15.52
CA ALA A 101 6.48 -1.64 16.19
C ALA A 101 7.49 -0.85 15.33
N CYS A 102 7.51 -1.11 14.00
CA CYS A 102 8.40 -0.41 13.07
C CYS A 102 8.11 1.10 13.02
N TYR A 103 6.83 1.52 13.10
CA TYR A 103 6.41 2.93 13.09
C TYR A 103 6.60 3.65 14.42
N ARG A 104 6.91 2.91 15.48
CA ARG A 104 7.25 3.45 16.81
C ARG A 104 8.76 3.59 17.03
N SER A 105 9.56 3.12 16.07
CA SER A 105 11.00 3.12 16.12
C SER A 105 11.62 4.51 16.00
N HIS A 106 12.82 4.68 16.52
CA HIS A 106 13.60 5.91 16.33
C HIS A 106 13.91 6.17 14.86
N PRO A 107 14.39 5.19 14.04
CA PRO A 107 14.66 5.43 12.62
C PRO A 107 13.45 5.92 11.85
N TRP A 108 12.24 5.42 12.15
CA TRP A 108 11.01 5.91 11.52
C TRP A 108 10.74 7.38 11.85
N ARG A 109 10.88 7.74 13.12
CA ARG A 109 10.68 9.12 13.55
C ARG A 109 11.70 10.06 12.91
N ASP A 110 12.97 9.62 12.86
CA ASP A 110 14.06 10.44 12.38
C ASP A 110 13.94 10.74 10.88
N VAL A 111 13.60 9.75 10.04
CA VAL A 111 13.39 9.95 8.59
C VAL A 111 12.23 10.91 8.28
N LEU A 112 11.18 10.91 9.09
CA LEU A 112 10.08 11.86 8.93
C LEU A 112 10.47 13.28 9.39
N ALA A 113 11.17 13.38 10.50
CA ALA A 113 11.64 14.65 11.06
C ALA A 113 12.64 15.35 10.13
N GLU A 114 13.58 14.62 9.55
CA GLU A 114 14.53 15.14 8.54
C GLU A 114 13.84 15.74 7.32
N ALA A 115 12.70 15.16 6.93
CA ALA A 115 11.88 15.66 5.82
C ALA A 115 10.86 16.74 6.25
N GLY A 116 10.81 17.14 7.53
CA GLY A 116 9.83 18.09 8.06
C GLY A 116 8.39 17.58 8.08
N ILE A 117 8.20 16.24 8.08
CA ILE A 117 6.90 15.60 7.98
C ILE A 117 6.37 15.27 9.39
N THR A 118 5.13 15.66 9.65
CA THR A 118 4.46 15.34 10.92
C THR A 118 3.95 13.90 10.93
N HIS A 119 4.40 13.12 11.91
CA HIS A 119 3.88 11.75 12.13
C HIS A 119 2.60 11.77 12.97
N LYS A 120 1.55 11.17 12.45
CA LYS A 120 0.30 10.87 13.17
C LYS A 120 0.13 9.36 13.30
N ARG A 121 -0.44 8.92 14.41
CA ARG A 121 -0.79 7.51 14.64
C ARG A 121 -2.29 7.38 14.90
N THR A 122 -2.86 6.25 14.47
CA THR A 122 -4.26 5.93 14.78
C THR A 122 -4.45 5.85 16.29
N ARG A 123 -5.58 6.36 16.78
CA ARG A 123 -5.95 6.21 18.19
C ARG A 123 -6.36 4.75 18.46
N PRO A 124 -6.01 4.20 19.64
CA PRO A 124 -6.52 2.90 20.06
C PRO A 124 -8.05 2.85 19.92
N TYR A 125 -8.58 1.71 19.45
CA TYR A 125 -10.01 1.47 19.25
C TYR A 125 -10.73 2.40 18.23
N ARG A 126 -9.98 3.13 17.38
CA ARG A 126 -10.53 3.90 16.24
C ARG A 126 -9.82 3.54 14.92
N PRO A 127 -9.97 2.31 14.41
CA PRO A 127 -9.33 1.88 13.16
C PRO A 127 -9.81 2.67 11.94
N GLN A 128 -10.99 3.28 12.00
CA GLN A 128 -11.60 4.05 10.91
C GLN A 128 -10.74 5.22 10.39
N THR A 129 -9.73 5.65 11.14
CA THR A 129 -8.83 6.74 10.72
C THR A 129 -7.87 6.34 9.60
N ASN A 130 -7.56 5.05 9.40
CA ASN A 130 -6.70 4.55 8.32
C ASN A 130 -7.47 3.93 7.14
N GLY A 131 -8.76 4.25 7.02
CA GLY A 131 -9.68 3.64 6.07
C GLY A 131 -9.29 3.75 4.58
N LYS A 132 -8.45 4.75 4.20
CA LYS A 132 -8.01 4.89 2.81
C LYS A 132 -7.04 3.77 2.41
N VAL A 133 -6.02 3.51 3.22
CA VAL A 133 -5.08 2.41 2.95
C VAL A 133 -5.72 1.04 3.18
N GLU A 134 -6.65 0.90 4.13
CA GLU A 134 -7.43 -0.33 4.29
C GLU A 134 -8.27 -0.64 3.04
N ARG A 135 -8.91 0.37 2.46
CA ARG A 135 -9.63 0.23 1.19
C ARG A 135 -8.70 -0.10 0.04
N TYR A 136 -7.54 0.53 -0.03
CA TYR A 136 -6.50 0.20 -0.99
C TYR A 136 -6.06 -1.25 -0.86
N ASN A 137 -5.74 -1.70 0.36
CA ASN A 137 -5.36 -3.09 0.64
C ASN A 137 -6.41 -4.08 0.15
N ARG A 138 -7.70 -3.81 0.40
CA ARG A 138 -8.80 -4.66 -0.10
C ARG A 138 -8.80 -4.74 -1.62
N THR A 139 -8.75 -3.60 -2.30
CA THR A 139 -8.72 -3.53 -3.76
C THR A 139 -7.51 -4.29 -4.34
N MET A 140 -6.34 -4.10 -3.74
CA MET A 140 -5.11 -4.80 -4.13
C MET A 140 -5.22 -6.32 -3.97
N LEU A 141 -5.83 -6.79 -2.88
CA LEU A 141 -6.05 -8.22 -2.66
C LEU A 141 -7.05 -8.79 -3.68
N GLU A 142 -8.15 -8.11 -3.92
CA GLU A 142 -9.22 -8.57 -4.82
C GLU A 142 -8.79 -8.52 -6.30
N GLU A 143 -8.14 -7.45 -6.73
CA GLU A 143 -7.87 -7.18 -8.14
C GLU A 143 -6.46 -7.63 -8.61
N TRP A 144 -5.55 -7.97 -7.67
CA TRP A 144 -4.23 -8.49 -7.99
C TRP A 144 -3.92 -9.77 -7.24
N ALA A 145 -3.81 -9.76 -5.91
CA ALA A 145 -3.23 -10.87 -5.17
C ALA A 145 -4.04 -12.19 -5.29
N TYR A 146 -5.36 -12.07 -5.42
CA TYR A 146 -6.30 -13.19 -5.54
C TYR A 146 -7.17 -13.11 -6.80
N ALA A 147 -6.85 -12.23 -7.74
CA ALA A 147 -7.62 -12.04 -8.97
C ALA A 147 -7.69 -13.30 -9.83
N ARG A 148 -6.66 -14.13 -9.77
CA ARG A 148 -6.58 -15.42 -10.47
C ARG A 148 -5.71 -16.41 -9.67
N PRO A 149 -5.81 -17.72 -9.96
CA PRO A 149 -4.90 -18.70 -9.39
C PRO A 149 -3.51 -18.57 -10.02
N TYR A 150 -2.56 -18.07 -9.24
CA TYR A 150 -1.14 -18.01 -9.64
C TYR A 150 -0.46 -19.35 -9.33
N THR A 151 0.51 -19.75 -10.16
CA THR A 151 1.28 -20.99 -10.02
C THR A 151 2.54 -20.82 -9.19
N SER A 152 2.96 -19.56 -8.93
CA SER A 152 4.11 -19.24 -8.08
C SER A 152 4.01 -17.82 -7.52
N GLU A 153 4.80 -17.55 -6.49
CA GLU A 153 4.97 -16.19 -5.97
C GLU A 153 5.62 -15.26 -6.98
N GLN A 154 6.56 -15.77 -7.75
CA GLN A 154 7.24 -15.02 -8.82
C GLN A 154 6.22 -14.53 -9.87
N GLU A 155 5.30 -15.40 -10.30
CA GLU A 155 4.25 -15.02 -11.25
C GLU A 155 3.34 -13.93 -10.69
N ARG A 156 2.92 -14.07 -9.42
CA ARG A 156 2.10 -13.04 -8.76
C ARG A 156 2.82 -11.70 -8.65
N ARG A 157 4.09 -11.71 -8.24
CA ARG A 157 4.92 -10.49 -8.15
C ARG A 157 5.16 -9.85 -9.51
N ALA A 158 5.38 -10.63 -10.55
CA ALA A 158 5.57 -10.12 -11.91
C ALA A 158 4.33 -9.36 -12.45
N ALA A 159 3.14 -9.74 -12.02
CA ALA A 159 1.90 -9.05 -12.40
C ALA A 159 1.65 -7.73 -11.62
N PHE A 160 2.37 -7.49 -10.52
CA PHE A 160 2.09 -6.37 -9.62
C PHE A 160 2.34 -4.99 -10.24
N PRO A 161 3.47 -4.72 -10.92
CA PRO A 161 3.74 -3.39 -11.49
C PRO A 161 2.66 -2.92 -12.47
N ALA A 162 2.18 -3.81 -13.34
CA ALA A 162 1.13 -3.50 -14.30
C ALA A 162 -0.20 -3.18 -13.60
N TRP A 163 -0.53 -3.94 -12.55
CA TRP A 163 -1.72 -3.66 -11.74
C TRP A 163 -1.62 -2.30 -11.04
N LEU A 164 -0.48 -1.98 -10.38
CA LEU A 164 -0.30 -0.71 -9.68
C LEU A 164 -0.36 0.48 -10.63
N TYR A 165 0.23 0.34 -11.82
CA TYR A 165 0.12 1.34 -12.88
C TYR A 165 -1.35 1.56 -13.29
N THR A 166 -2.10 0.48 -13.54
CA THR A 166 -3.53 0.55 -13.87
C THR A 166 -4.33 1.18 -12.73
N TYR A 167 -4.05 0.83 -11.47
CA TYR A 167 -4.69 1.42 -10.30
C TYR A 167 -4.51 2.94 -10.27
N ASN A 168 -3.29 3.42 -10.48
CA ASN A 168 -2.97 4.85 -10.39
C ASN A 168 -3.45 5.66 -11.60
N HIS A 169 -3.42 5.11 -12.81
CA HIS A 169 -3.60 5.88 -14.05
C HIS A 169 -4.88 5.57 -14.81
N HIS A 170 -5.49 4.42 -14.62
CA HIS A 170 -6.63 3.98 -15.45
C HIS A 170 -7.85 3.54 -14.65
N ARG A 171 -7.67 3.04 -13.43
CA ARG A 171 -8.76 2.54 -12.62
C ARG A 171 -9.65 3.69 -12.12
N GLY A 172 -10.92 3.68 -12.52
CA GLY A 172 -11.90 4.63 -12.00
C GLY A 172 -12.24 4.38 -10.53
N HIS A 173 -12.26 5.44 -9.72
CA HIS A 173 -12.59 5.40 -8.30
C HIS A 173 -13.92 6.10 -8.03
N THR A 174 -14.87 5.42 -7.37
CA THR A 174 -16.16 6.01 -7.01
C THR A 174 -16.00 7.30 -6.17
N ALA A 175 -15.01 7.34 -5.29
CA ALA A 175 -14.72 8.52 -4.48
C ALA A 175 -14.13 9.69 -5.30
N LEU A 176 -13.67 9.43 -6.53
CA LEU A 176 -13.11 10.41 -7.45
C LEU A 176 -14.02 10.64 -8.67
N ASN A 177 -15.31 10.40 -8.53
CA ASN A 177 -16.31 10.53 -9.59
C ASN A 177 -15.97 9.68 -10.85
N GLY A 178 -15.41 8.49 -10.65
CA GLY A 178 -15.02 7.59 -11.74
C GLY A 178 -13.64 7.88 -12.35
N SER A 179 -12.92 8.89 -11.88
CA SER A 179 -11.59 9.24 -12.38
C SER A 179 -10.49 8.43 -11.68
N PRO A 180 -9.33 8.22 -12.32
CA PRO A 180 -8.18 7.56 -11.68
C PRO A 180 -7.44 8.50 -10.72
N PRO A 181 -6.64 7.98 -9.77
CA PRO A 181 -5.84 8.77 -8.83
C PRO A 181 -4.96 9.84 -9.47
N ALA A 182 -4.27 9.51 -10.55
CA ALA A 182 -3.38 10.43 -11.27
C ALA A 182 -4.09 11.72 -11.77
N SER A 183 -5.40 11.65 -12.03
CA SER A 183 -6.17 12.83 -12.47
C SER A 183 -6.28 13.94 -11.42
N ARG A 184 -5.95 13.65 -10.16
CA ARG A 184 -5.92 14.64 -9.06
C ARG A 184 -4.52 15.12 -8.70
N VAL A 185 -3.52 14.75 -9.48
CA VAL A 185 -2.12 15.11 -9.25
C VAL A 185 -1.64 15.96 -10.42
N PRO A 186 -1.33 17.26 -10.22
CA PRO A 186 -1.07 18.22 -11.32
C PRO A 186 -0.02 17.74 -12.33
N ASN A 187 1.09 17.18 -11.86
CA ASN A 187 2.16 16.72 -12.75
C ASN A 187 1.86 15.40 -13.49
N LEU A 188 0.76 14.73 -13.14
CA LEU A 188 0.32 13.49 -13.76
C LEU A 188 -0.96 13.67 -14.60
N MET A 189 -1.54 14.87 -14.62
CA MET A 189 -2.66 15.23 -15.48
C MET A 189 -2.16 15.37 -16.92
N GLY A 190 -2.41 14.36 -17.73
CA GLY A 190 -2.02 14.40 -19.15
C GLY A 190 -1.37 13.14 -19.69
N TRP A 191 -1.48 12.03 -18.95
CA TRP A 191 -1.06 10.70 -19.40
C TRP A 191 -2.26 9.81 -19.68
#